data_da426eee97db01e7de379ec59a4a133e
#
_entry.id   da426eee97db01e7de379ec59a4a133e
#
_cell.length_a   1.000
_cell.length_b   1.000
_cell.length_c   1.000
_cell.angle_alpha   90.00
_cell.angle_beta   90.00
_cell.angle_gamma   90.00
#
_symmetry.space_group_name_H-M   'P 1'
#
loop_
_entity.id
_entity.type
_entity.pdbx_description
1 polymer ?
#
loop_
_entity_poly.entity_id
_entity_poly.type
_entity_poly.pdbx_seq_one_letter_code
_entity_poly.pdbx_strand_id
1 'polypeptide(L)'
;YQTDTKLLTGIEISQSNRLRSQLIDDIYTIVISLGFKGHIGYLGVGSKTSKDEDMSMKTLFITGDNLDTIPMRVARKQIKSYTRTRNTYGCAFKVELLGKGKFNGWELDGNHRFLLKNGIITHNSRITGGSDAASPRYIFTQLSDIAKKIFDSRDSQLLNYLESDGMSIEPEWFAPVIPMILVNGAIGIGSGFSTEVLQYNPVDICNYLSTMLEDNKPAKNLKPWYKGFNGSIERLASGKYRTIGCYEFNDTKRSLTITELPIGVWTDDYKDFIEAMFADKDDSTIADIRYGNSDVIVNIEIIITPREYGKIREMDVDDLLTKFKLSSKLSCTNMYLFNHEGTITKYNNVYEILKEFYLIRLDFYIKRRDAIITVLKYELMILSNKVKFIEHVKAGKIKLQKIDDKSLLAYLINNEFDQDHGVYGEPIDTPTLKEFAYMIDMPIRSITNENAEKFKQQQISKQEELDRIIAQTAKDMWKLDLQSVVEANNKAVDDLVAANTSSAPTKSSSKSRRSKK
;
A
#
# COMPACT_ATOMS: atom_id res chain seq x y z
N TYR A 1 28.84 -41.14 7.39
CA TYR A 1 29.63 -41.19 8.63
C TYR A 1 28.72 -40.95 9.82
N GLN A 2 28.81 -41.86 10.69
CA GLN A 2 28.27 -42.08 12.00
C GLN A 2 27.78 -40.83 12.71
N THR A 3 26.48 -40.83 13.01
CA THR A 3 25.99 -41.29 14.28
C THR A 3 26.26 -40.36 15.42
N ASP A 4 25.38 -39.57 15.67
CA ASP A 4 24.88 -39.37 17.00
C ASP A 4 23.44 -38.91 16.84
N THR A 5 22.56 -39.47 17.61
CA THR A 5 21.14 -39.10 17.75
C THR A 5 21.01 -37.66 18.29
N LYS A 6 21.73 -36.70 17.74
CA LYS A 6 21.45 -35.30 17.93
C LYS A 6 20.20 -34.99 17.12
N LEU A 7 19.14 -34.67 17.80
CA LEU A 7 17.96 -34.05 17.22
C LEU A 7 18.40 -33.00 16.25
N LEU A 8 18.09 -33.19 14.97
CA LEU A 8 18.40 -32.21 13.91
C LEU A 8 17.64 -30.93 14.25
N THR A 9 18.36 -29.90 14.66
CA THR A 9 17.78 -28.57 15.03
C THR A 9 17.60 -27.63 13.84
N GLY A 10 17.88 -28.10 12.63
CA GLY A 10 17.77 -27.33 11.40
C GLY A 10 18.13 -28.17 10.17
N ILE A 11 17.90 -27.60 9.01
CA ILE A 11 18.26 -28.15 7.70
C ILE A 11 19.56 -27.48 7.22
N GLU A 12 20.53 -28.27 6.79
CA GLU A 12 21.78 -27.79 6.22
C GLU A 12 21.88 -28.17 4.73
N ILE A 13 22.14 -27.15 3.88
CA ILE A 13 22.33 -27.32 2.44
C ILE A 13 23.68 -26.72 2.07
N SER A 14 24.57 -27.53 1.53
CA SER A 14 25.92 -27.09 1.12
C SER A 14 26.15 -27.28 -0.36
N GLN A 15 26.78 -26.30 -1.01
CA GLN A 15 27.18 -26.32 -2.41
C GLN A 15 28.59 -25.75 -2.60
N SER A 16 29.30 -26.19 -3.64
CA SER A 16 30.58 -25.63 -4.00
C SER A 16 30.44 -24.15 -4.37
N ASN A 17 31.25 -23.31 -3.77
CA ASN A 17 31.26 -21.87 -4.02
C ASN A 17 31.63 -21.54 -5.48
N ARG A 18 32.50 -22.37 -6.09
CA ARG A 18 32.96 -22.18 -7.46
C ARG A 18 31.91 -22.43 -8.54
N LEU A 19 31.02 -23.42 -8.35
CA LEU A 19 30.17 -23.90 -9.44
C LEU A 19 28.69 -23.51 -9.27
N ARG A 20 28.17 -23.34 -8.07
CA ARG A 20 26.73 -23.14 -7.81
C ARG A 20 26.45 -22.28 -6.59
N SER A 21 27.25 -21.25 -6.33
CA SER A 21 27.04 -20.36 -5.18
C SER A 21 25.69 -19.64 -5.24
N GLN A 22 25.21 -19.30 -6.43
CA GLN A 22 23.93 -18.64 -6.64
C GLN A 22 22.74 -19.49 -6.17
N LEU A 23 22.80 -20.81 -6.34
CA LEU A 23 21.73 -21.71 -5.87
C LEU A 23 21.47 -21.59 -4.36
N ILE A 24 22.51 -21.41 -3.56
CA ILE A 24 22.37 -21.22 -2.11
C ILE A 24 21.66 -19.89 -1.80
N ASP A 25 21.95 -18.82 -2.54
CA ASP A 25 21.28 -17.53 -2.37
C ASP A 25 19.82 -17.58 -2.78
N ASP A 26 19.51 -18.29 -3.86
CA ASP A 26 18.14 -18.47 -4.34
C ASP A 26 17.32 -19.28 -3.32
N ILE A 27 17.87 -20.38 -2.79
CA ILE A 27 17.22 -21.18 -1.74
C ILE A 27 17.07 -20.35 -0.46
N TYR A 28 18.07 -19.56 -0.08
CA TYR A 28 17.99 -18.65 1.06
C TYR A 28 16.80 -17.70 0.93
N THR A 29 16.63 -17.10 -0.24
CA THR A 29 15.53 -16.17 -0.52
C THR A 29 14.16 -16.86 -0.37
N ILE A 30 14.01 -18.08 -0.89
CA ILE A 30 12.79 -18.88 -0.74
C ILE A 30 12.54 -19.21 0.74
N VAL A 31 13.56 -19.64 1.47
CA VAL A 31 13.46 -20.00 2.89
C VAL A 31 12.96 -18.83 3.73
N ILE A 32 13.50 -17.64 3.52
CA ILE A 32 13.07 -16.42 4.24
C ILE A 32 11.64 -16.05 3.84
N SER A 33 11.26 -16.16 2.56
CA SER A 33 9.89 -15.86 2.08
C SER A 33 8.83 -16.80 2.66
N LEU A 34 9.21 -18.01 3.02
CA LEU A 34 8.35 -18.98 3.70
C LEU A 34 8.29 -18.80 5.23
N GLY A 35 8.93 -17.76 5.77
CA GLY A 35 8.94 -17.45 7.20
C GLY A 35 9.95 -18.23 8.03
N PHE A 36 10.81 -19.05 7.41
CA PHE A 36 11.91 -19.72 8.09
C PHE A 36 13.12 -18.80 8.24
N LYS A 37 14.06 -19.17 9.11
CA LYS A 37 15.33 -18.46 9.28
C LYS A 37 16.42 -19.16 8.52
N GLY A 38 17.22 -18.38 7.79
CA GLY A 38 18.39 -18.85 7.08
C GLY A 38 19.66 -18.19 7.61
N HIS A 39 20.76 -18.93 7.65
CA HIS A 39 22.09 -18.40 7.89
C HIS A 39 23.07 -19.00 6.86
N ILE A 40 23.76 -18.13 6.13
CA ILE A 40 24.75 -18.54 5.15
C ILE A 40 26.13 -18.53 5.80
N GLY A 41 26.81 -19.66 5.79
CA GLY A 41 28.19 -19.83 6.23
C GLY A 41 29.08 -20.37 5.13
N TYR A 42 30.38 -20.30 5.34
CA TYR A 42 31.37 -20.88 4.45
C TYR A 42 32.18 -21.94 5.21
N LEU A 43 32.16 -23.16 4.70
CA LEU A 43 33.00 -24.25 5.23
C LEU A 43 34.21 -24.42 4.35
N GLY A 44 35.39 -24.25 4.93
CA GLY A 44 36.65 -24.57 4.26
C GLY A 44 36.75 -26.08 4.06
N VAL A 45 37.06 -26.53 2.87
CA VAL A 45 37.35 -27.94 2.58
C VAL A 45 38.83 -28.16 2.64
N GLY A 46 39.28 -28.79 3.71
CA GLY A 46 40.55 -29.48 3.77
C GLY A 46 41.80 -28.64 4.06
N SER A 47 42.67 -29.24 4.88
CA SER A 47 44.06 -28.95 5.24
C SER A 47 44.63 -27.51 5.07
N LYS A 48 45.25 -27.03 6.10
CA LYS A 48 45.86 -25.70 6.32
C LYS A 48 46.89 -25.20 5.28
N THR A 49 46.89 -25.66 4.05
CA THR A 49 47.95 -25.35 3.07
C THR A 49 47.53 -24.84 1.71
N SER A 50 46.24 -24.64 1.42
CA SER A 50 45.87 -23.98 0.16
C SER A 50 45.31 -22.59 0.42
N LYS A 51 45.98 -21.57 -0.13
CA LYS A 51 45.55 -20.17 -0.18
C LYS A 51 44.43 -19.90 -1.22
N ASP A 52 43.75 -20.94 -1.72
CA ASP A 52 42.71 -20.82 -2.72
C ASP A 52 41.33 -20.68 -2.03
N GLU A 53 40.83 -19.46 -1.98
CA GLU A 53 39.45 -19.11 -1.59
C GLU A 53 38.40 -19.84 -2.46
N ASP A 54 38.79 -20.37 -3.58
CA ASP A 54 37.93 -21.03 -4.58
C ASP A 54 37.48 -22.44 -4.21
N MET A 55 37.97 -23.04 -3.11
CA MET A 55 37.64 -24.39 -2.66
C MET A 55 36.69 -24.43 -1.47
N SER A 56 36.08 -23.31 -1.09
CA SER A 56 35.12 -23.25 0.01
C SER A 56 33.74 -23.77 -0.43
N MET A 57 33.05 -24.42 0.51
CA MET A 57 31.63 -24.74 0.34
C MET A 57 30.77 -23.65 0.98
N LYS A 58 29.83 -23.10 0.23
CA LYS A 58 28.80 -22.21 0.73
C LYS A 58 27.69 -23.05 1.32
N THR A 59 27.33 -22.81 2.58
CA THR A 59 26.36 -23.61 3.32
C THR A 59 25.24 -22.74 3.85
N LEU A 60 24.02 -23.17 3.63
CA LEU A 60 22.81 -22.56 4.17
C LEU A 60 22.28 -23.41 5.33
N PHE A 61 22.18 -22.82 6.50
CA PHE A 61 21.52 -23.39 7.68
C PHE A 61 20.11 -22.82 7.81
N ILE A 62 19.09 -23.67 7.81
CA ILE A 62 17.68 -23.29 7.90
C ILE A 62 17.18 -23.68 9.30
N THR A 63 16.61 -22.72 10.01
CA THR A 63 16.03 -22.91 11.33
C THR A 63 14.68 -22.19 11.41
N GLY A 64 13.82 -22.57 12.32
CA GLY A 64 12.51 -21.93 12.52
C GLY A 64 11.49 -22.90 13.09
N ASP A 65 10.30 -22.39 13.37
CA ASP A 65 9.18 -23.20 13.81
C ASP A 65 8.56 -23.92 12.58
N ASN A 66 7.95 -25.08 12.81
CA ASN A 66 7.30 -25.89 11.77
C ASN A 66 8.24 -26.42 10.65
N LEU A 67 9.53 -26.59 10.93
CA LEU A 67 10.49 -27.20 9.99
C LEU A 67 10.12 -28.64 9.59
N ASP A 68 9.35 -29.32 10.44
CA ASP A 68 8.79 -30.66 10.19
C ASP A 68 7.77 -30.68 9.04
N THR A 69 7.19 -29.53 8.68
CA THR A 69 6.27 -29.41 7.54
C THR A 69 7.00 -29.42 6.19
N ILE A 70 8.33 -29.21 6.16
CA ILE A 70 9.10 -29.27 4.93
C ILE A 70 9.27 -30.73 4.50
N PRO A 71 8.73 -31.15 3.34
CA PRO A 71 8.82 -32.52 2.90
C PRO A 71 10.26 -32.87 2.47
N MET A 72 10.88 -33.80 3.16
CA MET A 72 12.23 -34.28 2.84
C MET A 72 12.17 -35.55 2.00
N ARG A 73 12.77 -35.55 0.82
CA ARG A 73 12.81 -36.73 -0.05
C ARG A 73 13.50 -37.94 0.59
N VAL A 74 14.38 -37.71 1.55
CA VAL A 74 15.08 -38.75 2.29
C VAL A 74 14.53 -38.84 3.71
N ALA A 75 13.76 -39.86 4.01
CA ALA A 75 13.01 -40.00 5.27
C ALA A 75 13.89 -39.84 6.53
N ARG A 76 15.16 -40.34 6.53
CA ARG A 76 16.09 -40.14 7.66
C ARG A 76 16.50 -38.69 7.94
N LYS A 77 16.25 -37.76 6.95
CA LYS A 77 16.53 -36.36 7.07
C LYS A 77 15.28 -35.52 7.43
N GLN A 78 14.13 -36.17 7.56
CA GLN A 78 12.92 -35.50 8.02
C GLN A 78 13.09 -35.04 9.47
N ILE A 79 12.83 -33.75 9.71
CA ILE A 79 12.85 -33.19 11.06
C ILE A 79 11.57 -33.65 11.79
N LYS A 80 11.74 -34.19 12.98
CA LYS A 80 10.62 -34.51 13.88
C LYS A 80 10.39 -33.29 14.77
N SER A 81 9.17 -32.83 14.88
CA SER A 81 8.69 -31.59 15.51
C SER A 81 9.70 -30.88 16.46
N TYR A 82 9.99 -29.62 16.16
CA TYR A 82 10.93 -28.81 16.92
C TYR A 82 10.25 -27.55 17.44
N THR A 83 10.15 -27.41 18.74
CA THR A 83 9.66 -26.18 19.40
C THR A 83 10.84 -25.45 20.04
N ARG A 84 11.11 -24.23 19.60
CA ARG A 84 12.21 -23.45 20.14
C ARG A 84 11.75 -22.58 21.31
N THR A 85 12.39 -22.72 22.45
CA THR A 85 12.08 -21.98 23.69
C THR A 85 12.76 -20.61 23.81
N ARG A 86 13.56 -20.16 22.81
CA ARG A 86 14.25 -18.87 22.86
C ARG A 86 13.55 -17.82 22.00
N ASN A 87 13.35 -16.65 22.60
CA ASN A 87 12.80 -15.47 21.92
C ASN A 87 13.71 -15.08 20.73
N THR A 88 13.16 -15.15 19.52
CA THR A 88 13.93 -15.08 18.26
C THR A 88 13.87 -13.72 17.57
N TYR A 89 13.30 -12.71 18.22
CA TYR A 89 13.10 -11.39 17.65
C TYR A 89 14.26 -10.40 17.86
N GLY A 90 15.37 -10.82 18.41
CA GLY A 90 16.56 -9.99 18.58
C GLY A 90 17.81 -10.70 18.06
N CYS A 91 18.54 -10.11 17.13
CA CYS A 91 19.90 -10.48 16.78
C CYS A 91 20.84 -9.33 17.09
N ALA A 92 22.00 -9.65 17.66
CA ALA A 92 23.08 -8.69 17.79
C ALA A 92 23.69 -8.45 16.42
N PHE A 93 23.89 -7.19 16.03
CA PHE A 93 24.60 -6.82 14.81
C PHE A 93 25.72 -5.83 15.13
N LYS A 94 26.76 -5.85 14.31
CA LYS A 94 27.87 -4.91 14.36
C LYS A 94 27.75 -4.01 13.14
N VAL A 95 27.76 -2.71 13.36
CA VAL A 95 27.82 -1.73 12.27
C VAL A 95 29.28 -1.41 11.98
N GLU A 96 29.69 -1.59 10.74
CA GLU A 96 31.01 -1.21 10.25
C GLU A 96 30.84 -0.17 9.16
N LEU A 97 31.61 0.90 9.24
CA LEU A 97 31.61 1.96 8.23
C LEU A 97 32.34 1.47 6.97
N LEU A 98 31.61 1.24 5.89
CA LEU A 98 32.18 0.77 4.62
C LEU A 98 32.59 1.91 3.66
N GLY A 99 32.38 3.18 4.05
CA GLY A 99 32.63 4.34 3.21
C GLY A 99 31.45 4.73 2.33
N LYS A 100 31.66 5.67 1.40
CA LYS A 100 30.63 6.11 0.45
C LYS A 100 30.39 5.03 -0.60
N GLY A 101 29.12 4.61 -0.78
CA GLY A 101 28.70 3.65 -1.81
C GLY A 101 27.38 4.07 -2.45
N LYS A 102 27.05 3.50 -3.60
CA LYS A 102 25.72 3.65 -4.18
C LYS A 102 24.78 2.67 -3.47
N PHE A 103 23.70 3.19 -2.91
CA PHE A 103 22.64 2.41 -2.29
C PHE A 103 21.37 2.54 -3.13
N ASN A 104 20.63 1.45 -3.27
CA ASN A 104 19.34 1.45 -3.95
C ASN A 104 18.25 1.38 -2.88
N GLY A 105 17.26 2.24 -2.98
CA GLY A 105 16.15 2.34 -2.05
C GLY A 105 14.79 2.12 -2.72
N TRP A 106 13.76 1.94 -1.91
CA TRP A 106 12.42 1.57 -2.34
C TRP A 106 11.40 2.38 -1.56
N GLU A 107 10.37 2.88 -2.24
CA GLU A 107 9.25 3.52 -1.57
C GLU A 107 8.08 2.55 -1.45
N LEU A 108 7.57 2.38 -0.24
CA LEU A 108 6.45 1.51 0.07
C LEU A 108 5.33 2.31 0.72
N ASP A 109 4.10 1.91 0.44
CA ASP A 109 2.92 2.46 1.11
C ASP A 109 2.93 2.19 2.62
N GLY A 110 2.33 3.11 3.37
CA GLY A 110 2.15 2.98 4.80
C GLY A 110 3.33 3.49 5.61
N ASN A 111 4.12 2.60 6.20
CA ASN A 111 5.24 2.96 7.08
C ASN A 111 6.59 3.09 6.37
N HIS A 112 6.60 3.14 5.04
CA HIS A 112 7.79 3.28 4.20
C HIS A 112 8.89 2.23 4.44
N ARG A 113 8.52 1.03 4.91
CA ARG A 113 9.46 -0.06 5.22
C ARG A 113 9.50 -1.07 4.10
N PHE A 114 10.67 -1.60 3.83
CA PHE A 114 10.88 -2.69 2.88
C PHE A 114 11.90 -3.72 3.40
N LEU A 115 11.79 -4.92 2.86
CA LEU A 115 12.61 -6.05 3.27
C LEU A 115 13.83 -6.15 2.36
N LEU A 116 15.03 -6.06 2.93
CA LEU A 116 16.26 -6.33 2.19
C LEU A 116 16.43 -7.84 1.97
N LYS A 117 17.28 -8.22 1.02
CA LYS A 117 17.61 -9.62 0.69
C LYS A 117 18.04 -10.45 1.92
N ASN A 118 18.66 -9.83 2.91
CA ASN A 118 19.11 -10.44 4.15
C ASN A 118 18.03 -10.50 5.27
N GLY A 119 16.80 -10.14 4.97
CA GLY A 119 15.68 -10.15 5.94
C GLY A 119 15.61 -8.91 6.83
N ILE A 120 16.43 -7.88 6.60
CA ILE A 120 16.36 -6.61 7.33
C ILE A 120 15.29 -5.73 6.69
N ILE A 121 14.40 -5.18 7.52
CA ILE A 121 13.39 -4.22 7.10
C ILE A 121 14.01 -2.81 7.17
N THR A 122 13.90 -2.08 6.07
CA THR A 122 14.33 -0.68 5.96
C THR A 122 13.27 0.16 5.23
N HIS A 123 13.51 1.43 5.02
CA HIS A 123 12.58 2.33 4.33
C HIS A 123 13.35 3.35 3.50
N ASN A 124 12.70 3.93 2.50
CA ASN A 124 13.27 5.05 1.75
C ASN A 124 13.43 6.25 2.64
N SER A 125 14.50 6.99 2.39
CA SER A 125 14.74 8.24 3.10
C SER A 125 14.28 9.45 2.27
N ARG A 126 13.95 10.52 2.97
CA ARG A 126 13.72 11.84 2.39
C ARG A 126 15.01 12.45 1.80
N ILE A 127 16.16 11.86 2.06
CA ILE A 127 17.48 12.40 1.74
C ILE A 127 17.63 12.61 0.24
N THR A 128 17.27 11.60 -0.57
CA THR A 128 17.46 11.58 -2.03
C THR A 128 16.17 11.76 -2.83
N GLY A 129 15.01 11.89 -2.13
CA GLY A 129 13.71 12.01 -2.78
C GLY A 129 13.27 10.79 -3.58
N GLY A 130 13.79 9.62 -3.25
CA GLY A 130 13.44 8.36 -3.93
C GLY A 130 14.11 8.17 -5.29
N SER A 131 15.08 9.01 -5.67
CA SER A 131 15.83 8.86 -6.92
C SER A 131 16.61 7.56 -7.02
N ASP A 132 16.87 6.93 -5.88
CA ASP A 132 17.54 5.65 -5.71
C ASP A 132 16.56 4.46 -5.60
N ALA A 133 15.25 4.69 -5.79
CA ALA A 133 14.24 3.66 -5.70
C ALA A 133 14.44 2.57 -6.75
N ALA A 134 14.34 1.31 -6.34
CA ALA A 134 14.37 0.20 -7.26
C ALA A 134 13.05 0.06 -8.04
N SER A 135 13.11 -0.56 -9.22
CA SER A 135 11.91 -0.79 -10.03
C SER A 135 10.87 -1.64 -9.28
N PRO A 136 9.58 -1.25 -9.27
CA PRO A 136 8.52 -1.97 -8.55
C PRO A 136 8.40 -3.46 -8.90
N ARG A 137 8.78 -3.86 -10.11
CA ARG A 137 8.75 -5.26 -10.56
C ARG A 137 9.68 -6.21 -9.78
N TYR A 138 10.59 -5.67 -8.97
CA TYR A 138 11.52 -6.48 -8.17
C TYR A 138 11.12 -6.60 -6.70
N ILE A 139 9.98 -6.06 -6.32
CA ILE A 139 9.50 -6.05 -4.93
C ILE A 139 8.15 -6.73 -4.77
N PHE A 140 7.96 -7.33 -3.60
CA PHE A 140 6.64 -7.76 -3.15
C PHE A 140 5.95 -6.60 -2.46
N THR A 141 4.71 -6.34 -2.85
CA THR A 141 3.85 -5.31 -2.26
C THR A 141 2.53 -5.92 -1.82
N GLN A 142 1.83 -5.22 -0.95
CA GLN A 142 0.45 -5.51 -0.59
C GLN A 142 -0.34 -4.21 -0.55
N LEU A 143 -1.65 -4.31 -0.78
CA LEU A 143 -2.53 -3.16 -0.67
C LEU A 143 -2.58 -2.67 0.78
N SER A 144 -2.35 -1.37 0.98
CA SER A 144 -2.58 -0.72 2.27
C SER A 144 -4.08 -0.68 2.60
N ASP A 145 -4.42 -0.47 3.86
CA ASP A 145 -5.83 -0.42 4.27
C ASP A 145 -6.57 0.76 3.64
N ILE A 146 -5.90 1.89 3.44
CA ILE A 146 -6.47 3.03 2.73
C ILE A 146 -6.69 2.73 1.25
N ALA A 147 -5.77 2.02 0.59
CA ALA A 147 -5.91 1.64 -0.81
C ALA A 147 -7.16 0.76 -1.03
N LYS A 148 -7.45 -0.17 -0.10
CA LYS A 148 -8.67 -1.01 -0.14
C LYS A 148 -9.95 -0.18 0.00
N LYS A 149 -9.89 0.99 0.65
CA LYS A 149 -11.04 1.91 0.77
C LYS A 149 -11.19 2.81 -0.45
N ILE A 150 -10.09 3.18 -1.10
CA ILE A 150 -10.09 3.99 -2.31
C ILE A 150 -10.50 3.15 -3.53
N PHE A 151 -10.00 1.92 -3.64
CA PHE A 151 -10.29 0.98 -4.72
C PHE A 151 -11.17 -0.14 -4.19
N ASP A 152 -12.48 0.06 -4.25
CA ASP A 152 -13.46 -0.88 -3.73
C ASP A 152 -13.62 -2.09 -4.66
N SER A 153 -13.51 -3.30 -4.11
CA SER A 153 -13.64 -4.55 -4.87
C SER A 153 -15.04 -4.72 -5.48
N ARG A 154 -16.06 -4.06 -4.95
CA ARG A 154 -17.43 -4.08 -5.50
C ARG A 154 -17.51 -3.46 -6.89
N ASP A 155 -16.55 -2.61 -7.27
CA ASP A 155 -16.48 -2.03 -8.61
C ASP A 155 -15.84 -2.96 -9.64
N SER A 156 -15.11 -3.99 -9.21
CA SER A 156 -14.34 -4.87 -10.12
C SER A 156 -15.19 -5.45 -11.25
N GLN A 157 -16.43 -5.81 -10.97
CA GLN A 157 -17.36 -6.36 -11.99
C GLN A 157 -17.89 -5.31 -12.98
N LEU A 158 -17.66 -4.02 -12.73
CA LEU A 158 -18.12 -2.90 -13.55
C LEU A 158 -17.02 -2.37 -14.47
N LEU A 159 -15.79 -2.84 -14.32
CA LEU A 159 -14.63 -2.40 -15.07
C LEU A 159 -14.49 -3.20 -16.37
N ASN A 160 -14.00 -2.53 -17.43
CA ASN A 160 -13.59 -3.17 -18.66
C ASN A 160 -12.15 -3.67 -18.51
N TYR A 161 -11.97 -4.96 -18.66
CA TYR A 161 -10.65 -5.59 -18.54
C TYR A 161 -10.00 -5.75 -19.90
N LEU A 162 -8.71 -5.48 -19.96
CA LEU A 162 -7.88 -5.77 -21.12
C LEU A 162 -7.61 -7.28 -21.22
N GLU A 163 -7.38 -7.75 -22.43
CA GLU A 163 -7.03 -9.13 -22.69
C GLU A 163 -5.64 -9.22 -23.32
N SER A 164 -4.83 -10.15 -22.84
CA SER A 164 -3.55 -10.53 -23.45
C SER A 164 -3.43 -12.03 -23.49
N ASP A 165 -3.14 -12.58 -24.66
CA ASP A 165 -2.99 -14.04 -24.90
C ASP A 165 -4.19 -14.88 -24.40
N GLY A 166 -5.41 -14.32 -24.52
CA GLY A 166 -6.65 -14.97 -24.08
C GLY A 166 -6.85 -14.98 -22.55
N MET A 167 -6.06 -14.22 -21.82
CA MET A 167 -6.21 -14.01 -20.37
C MET A 167 -6.64 -12.58 -20.10
N SER A 168 -7.60 -12.41 -19.18
CA SER A 168 -7.95 -11.10 -18.64
C SER A 168 -6.82 -10.62 -17.76
N ILE A 169 -6.38 -9.39 -18.00
CA ILE A 169 -5.31 -8.72 -17.26
C ILE A 169 -5.88 -7.55 -16.45
N GLU A 170 -5.18 -6.40 -16.40
CA GLU A 170 -5.68 -5.21 -15.71
C GLU A 170 -6.87 -4.56 -16.43
N PRO A 171 -7.69 -3.77 -15.72
CA PRO A 171 -8.73 -2.98 -16.37
C PRO A 171 -8.11 -1.82 -17.19
N GLU A 172 -8.82 -1.34 -18.21
CA GLU A 172 -8.42 -0.17 -19.00
C GLU A 172 -8.09 1.03 -18.10
N TRP A 173 -8.84 1.20 -17.02
CA TRP A 173 -8.60 2.18 -15.95
C TRP A 173 -9.37 1.78 -14.69
N PHE A 174 -8.87 2.23 -13.54
CA PHE A 174 -9.51 2.00 -12.26
C PHE A 174 -10.48 3.13 -11.91
N ALA A 175 -11.54 2.82 -11.17
CA ALA A 175 -12.52 3.78 -10.68
C ALA A 175 -12.36 4.03 -9.16
N PRO A 176 -11.40 4.84 -8.71
CA PRO A 176 -11.21 5.11 -7.29
C PRO A 176 -12.36 5.95 -6.72
N VAL A 177 -12.52 5.93 -5.39
CA VAL A 177 -13.54 6.73 -4.68
C VAL A 177 -13.27 8.23 -4.78
N ILE A 178 -12.00 8.63 -4.88
CA ILE A 178 -11.51 10.01 -5.04
C ILE A 178 -10.50 10.08 -6.18
N PRO A 179 -10.33 11.24 -6.85
CA PRO A 179 -9.40 11.37 -7.98
C PRO A 179 -7.95 11.30 -7.52
N MET A 180 -7.31 10.14 -7.70
CA MET A 180 -5.94 9.89 -7.24
C MET A 180 -4.91 10.80 -7.89
N ILE A 181 -5.16 11.32 -9.09
CA ILE A 181 -4.29 12.30 -9.74
C ILE A 181 -4.10 13.58 -8.89
N LEU A 182 -5.12 13.98 -8.11
CA LEU A 182 -5.03 15.12 -7.19
C LEU A 182 -4.41 14.76 -5.84
N VAL A 183 -4.44 13.50 -5.45
CA VAL A 183 -3.80 13.02 -4.21
C VAL A 183 -2.30 12.85 -4.41
N ASN A 184 -1.92 12.14 -5.48
CA ASN A 184 -0.53 11.82 -5.78
C ASN A 184 0.21 12.94 -6.53
N GLY A 185 -0.53 13.81 -7.21
CA GLY A 185 0.06 14.72 -8.18
C GLY A 185 0.63 14.00 -9.40
N ALA A 186 1.11 14.75 -10.36
CA ALA A 186 1.84 14.21 -11.50
C ALA A 186 2.79 15.26 -12.07
N ILE A 187 3.99 14.84 -12.45
CA ILE A 187 4.93 15.63 -13.23
C ILE A 187 5.40 14.75 -14.39
N GLY A 188 5.28 15.24 -15.62
CA GLY A 188 5.70 14.46 -16.78
C GLY A 188 5.92 15.35 -18.00
N ILE A 189 6.84 14.90 -18.85
CA ILE A 189 7.18 15.53 -20.11
C ILE A 189 7.01 14.50 -21.21
N GLY A 190 6.18 14.82 -22.19
CA GLY A 190 5.98 14.01 -23.39
C GLY A 190 6.34 14.80 -24.67
N SER A 191 6.26 14.15 -25.83
CA SER A 191 6.50 14.81 -27.11
C SER A 191 5.39 15.84 -27.40
N GLY A 192 5.69 17.12 -27.22
CA GLY A 192 4.77 18.23 -27.46
C GLY A 192 3.83 18.59 -26.31
N PHE A 193 3.83 17.82 -25.22
CA PHE A 193 3.01 18.07 -24.02
C PHE A 193 3.83 17.92 -22.75
N SER A 194 3.47 18.67 -21.72
CA SER A 194 3.95 18.45 -20.36
C SER A 194 2.78 18.60 -19.40
N THR A 195 2.89 17.95 -18.24
CA THR A 195 1.88 18.07 -17.18
C THR A 195 2.54 18.32 -15.86
N GLU A 196 1.92 19.18 -15.05
CA GLU A 196 2.28 19.37 -13.66
C GLU A 196 0.99 19.53 -12.84
N VAL A 197 0.64 18.50 -12.09
CA VAL A 197 -0.51 18.49 -11.18
C VAL A 197 0.02 18.41 -9.76
N LEU A 198 -0.36 19.38 -8.93
CA LEU A 198 0.06 19.46 -7.55
C LEU A 198 -0.75 18.48 -6.68
N GLN A 199 -0.21 18.14 -5.51
CA GLN A 199 -0.89 17.28 -4.53
C GLN A 199 -1.86 18.08 -3.68
N TYR A 200 -2.97 17.45 -3.29
CA TYR A 200 -4.02 18.01 -2.44
C TYR A 200 -4.38 17.04 -1.32
N ASN A 201 -4.84 17.57 -0.19
CA ASN A 201 -5.24 16.76 0.94
C ASN A 201 -6.45 15.88 0.59
N PRO A 202 -6.36 14.55 0.76
CA PRO A 202 -7.48 13.64 0.51
C PRO A 202 -8.75 14.01 1.26
N VAL A 203 -8.62 14.53 2.50
CA VAL A 203 -9.76 14.97 3.32
C VAL A 203 -10.48 16.17 2.69
N ASP A 204 -9.73 17.15 2.18
CA ASP A 204 -10.31 18.32 1.53
C ASP A 204 -11.01 17.93 0.21
N ILE A 205 -10.45 16.97 -0.53
CA ILE A 205 -11.08 16.41 -1.73
C ILE A 205 -12.39 15.70 -1.36
N CYS A 206 -12.39 14.85 -0.33
CA CYS A 206 -13.60 14.18 0.16
C CYS A 206 -14.68 15.19 0.57
N ASN A 207 -14.33 16.23 1.32
CA ASN A 207 -15.25 17.29 1.75
C ASN A 207 -15.83 18.05 0.54
N TYR A 208 -14.99 18.36 -0.46
CA TYR A 208 -15.43 19.01 -1.69
C TYR A 208 -16.46 18.14 -2.44
N LEU A 209 -16.16 16.86 -2.64
CA LEU A 209 -17.07 15.92 -3.31
C LEU A 209 -18.35 15.69 -2.51
N SER A 210 -18.27 15.58 -1.19
CA SER A 210 -19.46 15.45 -0.32
C SER A 210 -20.40 16.66 -0.47
N THR A 211 -19.84 17.87 -0.55
CA THR A 211 -20.63 19.09 -0.78
C THR A 211 -21.31 19.08 -2.16
N MET A 212 -20.62 18.56 -3.20
CA MET A 212 -21.24 18.39 -4.52
C MET A 212 -22.38 17.37 -4.50
N LEU A 213 -22.27 16.29 -3.72
CA LEU A 213 -23.29 15.26 -3.58
C LEU A 213 -24.56 15.78 -2.89
N GLU A 214 -24.47 16.86 -2.12
CA GLU A 214 -25.58 17.56 -1.50
C GLU A 214 -26.24 18.60 -2.43
N ASP A 215 -25.85 18.62 -3.70
CA ASP A 215 -26.26 19.60 -4.69
C ASP A 215 -25.91 21.05 -4.33
N ASN A 216 -24.98 21.21 -3.39
CA ASN A 216 -24.42 22.49 -2.98
C ASN A 216 -23.22 22.87 -3.89
N LYS A 217 -22.93 24.16 -3.97
CA LYS A 217 -21.75 24.65 -4.67
C LYS A 217 -20.57 24.72 -3.69
N PRO A 218 -19.59 23.79 -3.77
CA PRO A 218 -18.45 23.84 -2.87
C PRO A 218 -17.57 25.05 -3.13
N ALA A 219 -16.95 25.57 -2.08
CA ALA A 219 -16.03 26.68 -2.19
C ALA A 219 -14.76 26.27 -2.96
N LYS A 220 -14.33 27.10 -3.91
CA LYS A 220 -13.11 26.88 -4.69
C LYS A 220 -11.88 27.33 -3.87
N ASN A 221 -11.61 26.66 -2.77
CA ASN A 221 -10.57 27.01 -1.78
C ASN A 221 -9.55 25.88 -1.55
N LEU A 222 -9.51 24.85 -2.39
CA LEU A 222 -8.50 23.80 -2.31
C LEU A 222 -7.10 24.42 -2.45
N LYS A 223 -6.23 24.07 -1.49
CA LYS A 223 -4.82 24.50 -1.47
C LYS A 223 -3.93 23.28 -1.70
N PRO A 224 -2.82 23.40 -2.43
CA PRO A 224 -1.83 22.36 -2.50
C PRO A 224 -1.39 21.92 -1.10
N TRP A 225 -1.24 20.62 -0.93
CA TRP A 225 -0.85 20.02 0.35
C TRP A 225 0.06 18.81 0.08
N TYR A 226 1.11 18.69 0.85
CA TYR A 226 2.05 17.59 0.75
C TYR A 226 2.18 16.91 2.11
N LYS A 227 2.01 15.59 2.13
CA LYS A 227 2.03 14.81 3.37
C LYS A 227 3.38 14.93 4.08
N GLY A 228 3.36 15.34 5.35
CA GLY A 228 4.56 15.48 6.16
C GLY A 228 5.35 16.77 5.94
N PHE A 229 4.92 17.66 5.04
CA PHE A 229 5.52 18.98 4.88
C PHE A 229 5.04 19.95 5.96
N ASN A 230 5.97 20.52 6.71
CA ASN A 230 5.71 21.44 7.83
C ASN A 230 5.92 22.91 7.47
N GLY A 231 6.41 23.20 6.26
CA GLY A 231 6.59 24.57 5.77
C GLY A 231 5.28 25.24 5.36
N SER A 232 5.38 26.41 4.74
CA SER A 232 4.23 27.17 4.26
C SER A 232 4.10 27.10 2.72
N ILE A 233 2.85 27.17 2.24
CA ILE A 233 2.53 27.25 0.81
C ILE A 233 1.72 28.51 0.58
N GLU A 234 2.29 29.45 -0.15
CA GLU A 234 1.70 30.74 -0.47
C GLU A 234 1.24 30.80 -1.92
N ARG A 235 0.06 31.36 -2.15
CA ARG A 235 -0.44 31.58 -3.50
C ARG A 235 0.10 32.88 -4.07
N LEU A 236 0.86 32.82 -5.16
CA LEU A 236 1.40 34.00 -5.85
C LEU A 236 0.43 34.53 -6.89
N ALA A 237 -0.13 33.64 -7.74
CA ALA A 237 -1.05 33.98 -8.81
C ALA A 237 -1.95 32.78 -9.10
N SER A 238 -2.84 32.89 -10.10
CA SER A 238 -3.64 31.74 -10.53
C SER A 238 -2.74 30.59 -10.98
N GLY A 239 -2.85 29.44 -10.31
CA GLY A 239 -2.06 28.23 -10.61
C GLY A 239 -0.57 28.33 -10.29
N LYS A 240 -0.12 29.36 -9.55
CA LYS A 240 1.28 29.50 -9.12
C LYS A 240 1.37 29.65 -7.61
N TYR A 241 2.28 28.89 -7.02
CA TYR A 241 2.50 28.85 -5.57
C TYR A 241 3.99 28.97 -5.26
N ARG A 242 4.29 29.45 -4.05
CA ARG A 242 5.62 29.42 -3.45
C ARG A 242 5.58 28.53 -2.21
N THR A 243 6.49 27.58 -2.10
CA THR A 243 6.69 26.81 -0.89
C THR A 243 7.89 27.35 -0.15
N ILE A 244 7.79 27.43 1.16
CA ILE A 244 8.81 27.99 2.03
C ILE A 244 9.11 26.96 3.11
N GLY A 245 10.39 26.66 3.31
CA GLY A 245 10.87 25.80 4.38
C GLY A 245 10.78 26.48 5.76
N CYS A 246 11.16 25.74 6.80
CA CYS A 246 11.20 26.25 8.17
C CYS A 246 12.64 26.50 8.63
N TYR A 247 12.87 27.63 9.27
CA TYR A 247 14.16 27.96 9.83
C TYR A 247 14.02 28.76 11.15
N GLU A 248 15.04 28.68 12.00
CA GLU A 248 15.12 29.38 13.27
C GLU A 248 16.51 29.98 13.48
N PHE A 249 16.57 31.21 13.99
CA PHE A 249 17.83 31.83 14.40
C PHE A 249 18.13 31.54 15.86
N ASN A 250 19.39 31.24 16.15
CA ASN A 250 19.91 31.14 17.50
C ASN A 250 20.99 32.23 17.72
N ASP A 251 20.61 33.31 18.38
CA ASP A 251 21.50 34.48 18.59
C ASP A 251 22.72 34.14 19.47
N THR A 252 22.57 33.23 20.44
CA THR A 252 23.66 32.81 21.32
C THR A 252 24.75 32.05 20.54
N LYS A 253 24.36 31.18 19.63
CA LYS A 253 25.29 30.39 18.83
C LYS A 253 25.63 31.06 17.50
N ARG A 254 24.95 32.14 17.13
CA ARG A 254 25.00 32.80 15.83
C ARG A 254 24.74 31.77 14.71
N SER A 255 23.71 30.94 14.87
CA SER A 255 23.37 29.92 13.92
C SER A 255 21.98 30.10 13.35
N LEU A 256 21.82 29.61 12.12
CA LEU A 256 20.55 29.39 11.42
C LEU A 256 20.29 27.90 11.38
N THR A 257 19.24 27.45 12.05
CA THR A 257 18.83 26.05 12.05
C THR A 257 17.67 25.87 11.08
N ILE A 258 17.83 24.99 10.09
CA ILE A 258 16.82 24.64 9.09
C ILE A 258 16.18 23.34 9.52
N THR A 259 14.85 23.37 9.69
CA THR A 259 14.07 22.23 10.17
C THR A 259 13.11 21.67 9.10
N GLU A 260 12.92 22.41 7.99
CA GLU A 260 12.14 21.97 6.84
C GLU A 260 12.68 22.60 5.56
N LEU A 261 12.72 21.82 4.48
CA LEU A 261 13.11 22.30 3.14
C LEU A 261 11.88 22.53 2.26
N PRO A 262 11.95 23.44 1.28
CA PRO A 262 10.87 23.64 0.31
C PRO A 262 10.56 22.37 -0.48
N ILE A 263 9.33 22.24 -0.97
CA ILE A 263 8.94 21.11 -1.81
C ILE A 263 9.81 21.03 -3.06
N GLY A 264 10.30 19.81 -3.36
CA GLY A 264 11.19 19.53 -4.49
C GLY A 264 12.67 19.78 -4.20
N VAL A 265 13.03 20.21 -2.99
CA VAL A 265 14.43 20.32 -2.53
C VAL A 265 14.73 19.17 -1.57
N TRP A 266 15.64 18.28 -1.98
CA TRP A 266 16.01 17.11 -1.19
C TRP A 266 17.20 17.38 -0.29
N THR A 267 17.33 16.62 0.78
CA THR A 267 18.33 16.89 1.84
C THR A 267 19.76 16.80 1.33
N ASP A 268 20.08 15.83 0.47
CA ASP A 268 21.45 15.71 -0.09
C ASP A 268 21.76 16.83 -1.08
N ASP A 269 20.83 17.18 -1.98
CA ASP A 269 21.00 18.30 -2.91
C ASP A 269 21.22 19.63 -2.13
N TYR A 270 20.47 19.78 -1.04
CA TYR A 270 20.61 20.97 -0.19
C TYR A 270 21.91 20.98 0.58
N LYS A 271 22.36 19.82 1.05
CA LYS A 271 23.68 19.66 1.69
C LYS A 271 24.80 20.04 0.73
N ASP A 272 24.78 19.53 -0.49
CA ASP A 272 25.79 19.87 -1.51
C ASP A 272 25.78 21.37 -1.80
N PHE A 273 24.61 22.02 -1.84
CA PHE A 273 24.50 23.45 -2.02
C PHE A 273 25.15 24.23 -0.86
N ILE A 274 24.89 23.86 0.40
CA ILE A 274 25.45 24.54 1.58
C ILE A 274 26.96 24.26 1.71
N GLU A 275 27.42 23.06 1.39
CA GLU A 275 28.85 22.73 1.36
C GLU A 275 29.59 23.51 0.26
N ALA A 276 28.96 23.72 -0.90
CA ALA A 276 29.52 24.58 -1.94
C ALA A 276 29.63 26.05 -1.50
N MET A 277 28.63 26.58 -0.79
CA MET A 277 28.67 27.93 -0.22
C MET A 277 29.75 28.06 0.86
N PHE A 278 29.95 27.02 1.68
CA PHE A 278 31.02 26.99 2.68
C PHE A 278 32.42 26.91 2.09
N ALA A 279 32.57 26.21 0.96
CA ALA A 279 33.85 26.06 0.26
C ALA A 279 34.24 27.30 -0.57
N ASP A 280 33.29 28.21 -0.84
CA ASP A 280 33.55 29.42 -1.60
C ASP A 280 34.39 30.39 -0.76
N LYS A 281 35.60 30.68 -1.24
CA LYS A 281 36.55 31.57 -0.57
C LYS A 281 36.14 33.05 -0.58
N ASP A 282 35.29 33.42 -1.52
CA ASP A 282 34.77 34.79 -1.67
C ASP A 282 33.55 35.02 -0.80
N ASP A 283 32.81 33.96 -0.40
CA ASP A 283 31.68 34.03 0.54
C ASP A 283 32.09 33.56 1.95
N SER A 284 32.44 34.51 2.80
CA SER A 284 32.76 34.24 4.20
C SER A 284 31.55 34.12 5.13
N THR A 285 30.38 33.77 4.61
CA THR A 285 29.13 33.71 5.35
C THR A 285 29.13 32.61 6.41
N ILE A 286 29.56 31.40 6.06
CA ILE A 286 29.45 30.18 6.88
C ILE A 286 30.76 29.93 7.62
N ALA A 287 30.69 29.72 8.95
CA ALA A 287 31.83 29.35 9.79
C ALA A 287 31.93 27.81 9.99
N ASP A 288 30.79 27.15 10.17
CA ASP A 288 30.70 25.67 10.38
C ASP A 288 29.30 25.18 10.03
N ILE A 289 29.18 23.90 9.74
CA ILE A 289 27.90 23.26 9.42
C ILE A 289 27.74 22.00 10.25
N ARG A 290 26.56 21.79 10.85
CA ARG A 290 26.23 20.59 11.63
C ARG A 290 24.98 19.95 11.09
N TYR A 291 25.08 18.68 10.79
CA TYR A 291 23.99 17.87 10.27
C TYR A 291 23.42 16.98 11.38
N GLY A 292 22.15 17.15 11.67
CA GLY A 292 21.36 16.30 12.56
C GLY A 292 20.19 15.63 11.81
N ASN A 293 20.31 15.46 10.49
CA ASN A 293 19.29 14.91 9.64
C ASN A 293 19.04 13.42 9.95
N SER A 294 17.81 12.98 9.77
CA SER A 294 17.44 11.57 9.67
C SER A 294 16.72 11.32 8.35
N ASP A 295 16.32 10.07 8.12
CA ASP A 295 15.57 9.66 6.92
C ASP A 295 14.28 10.46 6.70
N VAL A 296 13.70 11.00 7.78
CA VAL A 296 12.41 11.72 7.78
C VAL A 296 12.50 13.15 8.30
N ILE A 297 13.59 13.52 8.98
CA ILE A 297 13.74 14.82 9.65
C ILE A 297 14.88 15.59 9.02
N VAL A 298 14.63 16.83 8.65
CA VAL A 298 15.65 17.80 8.29
C VAL A 298 16.07 18.55 9.56
N ASN A 299 17.36 18.60 9.83
CA ASN A 299 17.95 19.39 10.91
C ASN A 299 19.39 19.78 10.53
N ILE A 300 19.55 20.97 9.96
CA ILE A 300 20.82 21.50 9.48
C ILE A 300 21.10 22.80 10.26
N GLU A 301 22.10 22.78 11.12
CA GLU A 301 22.56 23.97 11.87
C GLU A 301 23.74 24.59 11.11
N ILE A 302 23.55 25.78 10.55
CA ILE A 302 24.55 26.59 9.86
C ILE A 302 25.07 27.63 10.82
N ILE A 303 26.33 27.55 11.21
CA ILE A 303 26.99 28.53 12.07
C ILE A 303 27.51 29.64 11.17
N ILE A 304 27.02 30.87 11.41
CA ILE A 304 27.34 32.04 10.59
C ILE A 304 28.52 32.79 11.23
N THR A 305 29.40 33.32 10.41
CA THR A 305 30.53 34.11 10.91
C THR A 305 30.05 35.35 11.68
N PRO A 306 30.76 35.77 12.74
CA PRO A 306 30.37 36.96 13.54
C PRO A 306 30.16 38.23 12.71
N ARG A 307 30.91 38.36 11.62
CA ARG A 307 30.86 39.50 10.71
C ARG A 307 29.56 39.55 9.90
N GLU A 308 29.09 38.40 9.44
CA GLU A 308 27.93 38.32 8.56
C GLU A 308 26.62 38.07 9.31
N TYR A 309 26.68 37.58 10.56
CA TYR A 309 25.49 37.23 11.33
C TYR A 309 24.50 38.40 11.49
N GLY A 310 24.99 39.60 11.85
CA GLY A 310 24.14 40.78 11.98
C GLY A 310 23.43 41.14 10.66
N LYS A 311 24.16 41.10 9.54
CA LYS A 311 23.60 41.39 8.22
C LYS A 311 22.53 40.40 7.83
N ILE A 312 22.77 39.11 8.06
CA ILE A 312 21.83 38.03 7.72
C ILE A 312 20.60 38.07 8.62
N ARG A 313 20.78 38.42 9.90
CA ARG A 313 19.69 38.56 10.88
C ARG A 313 18.74 39.71 10.54
N GLU A 314 19.26 40.80 9.99
CA GLU A 314 18.51 42.00 9.59
C GLU A 314 18.10 41.97 8.09
N MET A 315 18.48 40.94 7.36
CA MET A 315 18.15 40.78 5.93
C MET A 315 16.65 40.66 5.72
N ASP A 316 16.16 41.22 4.62
CA ASP A 316 14.76 40.96 4.20
C ASP A 316 14.47 39.49 4.05
N VAL A 317 13.24 39.09 4.40
CA VAL A 317 12.83 37.68 4.38
C VAL A 317 13.00 37.05 3.01
N ASP A 318 12.61 37.74 1.94
CA ASP A 318 12.70 37.23 0.59
C ASP A 318 14.16 37.06 0.11
N ASP A 319 15.04 37.96 0.52
CA ASP A 319 16.48 37.89 0.25
C ASP A 319 17.11 36.71 1.02
N LEU A 320 16.73 36.54 2.28
CA LEU A 320 17.16 35.39 3.11
C LEU A 320 16.73 34.06 2.49
N LEU A 321 15.46 33.94 2.11
CA LEU A 321 14.92 32.74 1.48
C LEU A 321 15.61 32.41 0.15
N THR A 322 16.00 33.46 -0.59
CA THR A 322 16.73 33.33 -1.86
C THR A 322 18.17 32.92 -1.60
N LYS A 323 18.86 33.57 -0.67
CA LYS A 323 20.27 33.29 -0.34
C LYS A 323 20.46 31.84 0.13
N PHE A 324 19.56 31.34 0.98
CA PHE A 324 19.64 29.99 1.53
C PHE A 324 18.77 28.99 0.79
N LYS A 325 18.23 29.31 -0.39
CA LYS A 325 17.34 28.43 -1.18
C LYS A 325 16.21 27.79 -0.35
N LEU A 326 15.64 28.56 0.57
CA LEU A 326 14.54 28.13 1.45
C LEU A 326 13.17 28.39 0.85
N SER A 327 13.08 28.72 -0.43
CA SER A 327 11.82 28.81 -1.16
C SER A 327 11.93 28.16 -2.54
N SER A 328 10.84 27.53 -2.99
CA SER A 328 10.70 26.99 -4.34
C SER A 328 9.34 27.38 -4.93
N LYS A 329 9.25 27.36 -6.27
CA LYS A 329 8.02 27.71 -7.00
C LYS A 329 7.37 26.44 -7.51
N LEU A 330 6.05 26.33 -7.32
CA LEU A 330 5.22 25.27 -7.90
C LEU A 330 4.22 25.90 -8.89
N SER A 331 3.91 25.18 -9.96
CA SER A 331 2.99 25.65 -10.99
C SER A 331 2.03 24.54 -11.40
N CYS A 332 0.74 24.83 -11.43
CA CYS A 332 -0.30 23.97 -12.00
C CYS A 332 -1.00 24.63 -13.19
N THR A 333 -0.26 25.43 -13.97
CA THR A 333 -0.80 26.08 -15.17
C THR A 333 -0.78 25.19 -16.41
N ASN A 334 -0.11 24.05 -16.33
CA ASN A 334 0.10 23.14 -17.44
C ASN A 334 -0.37 21.72 -17.08
N MET A 335 -1.70 21.53 -16.99
CA MET A 335 -2.30 20.25 -16.65
C MET A 335 -2.90 19.61 -17.91
N TYR A 336 -2.10 18.81 -18.62
CA TYR A 336 -2.56 17.96 -19.72
C TYR A 336 -2.71 16.53 -19.22
N LEU A 337 -3.91 15.99 -19.25
CA LEU A 337 -4.24 14.65 -18.80
C LEU A 337 -5.09 13.93 -19.84
N PHE A 338 -5.10 12.61 -19.81
CA PHE A 338 -6.09 11.84 -20.54
C PHE A 338 -7.43 11.91 -19.81
N ASN A 339 -8.49 12.23 -20.55
CA ASN A 339 -9.85 12.12 -20.04
C ASN A 339 -10.33 10.65 -20.09
N HIS A 340 -11.55 10.38 -19.65
CA HIS A 340 -12.14 9.03 -19.62
C HIS A 340 -12.32 8.40 -21.02
N GLU A 341 -12.27 9.18 -22.08
CA GLU A 341 -12.32 8.71 -23.47
C GLU A 341 -10.93 8.44 -24.06
N GLY A 342 -9.86 8.58 -23.25
CA GLY A 342 -8.49 8.43 -23.69
C GLY A 342 -7.95 9.59 -24.54
N THR A 343 -8.64 10.75 -24.54
CA THR A 343 -8.23 11.94 -25.28
C THR A 343 -7.42 12.89 -24.40
N ILE A 344 -6.29 13.40 -24.92
CA ILE A 344 -5.47 14.41 -24.22
C ILE A 344 -6.26 15.70 -24.09
N THR A 345 -6.53 16.10 -22.85
CA THR A 345 -7.33 17.28 -22.53
C THR A 345 -6.54 18.22 -21.62
N LYS A 346 -6.63 19.52 -21.89
CA LYS A 346 -6.06 20.54 -21.00
C LYS A 346 -7.08 20.97 -19.97
N TYR A 347 -6.70 20.85 -18.69
CA TYR A 347 -7.48 21.34 -17.56
C TYR A 347 -6.90 22.67 -17.07
N ASN A 348 -7.72 23.70 -16.96
CA ASN A 348 -7.28 25.04 -16.55
C ASN A 348 -7.16 25.18 -15.03
N ASN A 349 -7.83 24.31 -14.27
CA ASN A 349 -7.81 24.28 -12.82
C ASN A 349 -8.28 22.91 -12.31
N VAL A 350 -7.97 22.61 -11.04
CA VAL A 350 -8.31 21.35 -10.37
C VAL A 350 -9.81 21.08 -10.28
N TYR A 351 -10.63 22.12 -10.32
CA TYR A 351 -12.10 21.96 -10.21
C TYR A 351 -12.72 21.41 -11.50
N GLU A 352 -12.07 21.59 -12.65
CA GLU A 352 -12.47 20.94 -13.91
C GLU A 352 -12.22 19.44 -13.84
N ILE A 353 -11.09 19.02 -13.28
CA ILE A 353 -10.78 17.61 -13.03
C ILE A 353 -11.80 17.00 -12.06
N LEU A 354 -12.09 17.69 -10.94
CA LEU A 354 -13.08 17.23 -9.96
C LEU A 354 -14.48 17.13 -10.55
N LYS A 355 -14.88 18.05 -11.40
CA LYS A 355 -16.21 18.04 -12.04
C LYS A 355 -16.37 16.85 -12.99
N GLU A 356 -15.37 16.58 -13.83
CA GLU A 356 -15.39 15.44 -14.74
C GLU A 356 -15.39 14.12 -13.96
N PHE A 357 -14.48 13.99 -13.00
CA PHE A 357 -14.43 12.84 -12.11
C PHE A 357 -15.76 12.58 -11.41
N TYR A 358 -16.41 13.63 -10.89
CA TYR A 358 -17.69 13.53 -10.21
C TYR A 358 -18.76 12.87 -11.08
N LEU A 359 -18.89 13.30 -12.33
CA LEU A 359 -19.90 12.78 -13.25
C LEU A 359 -19.67 11.30 -13.54
N ILE A 360 -18.44 10.93 -13.84
CA ILE A 360 -18.06 9.55 -14.16
C ILE A 360 -18.25 8.67 -12.94
N ARG A 361 -17.77 9.11 -11.78
CA ARG A 361 -17.84 8.31 -10.56
C ARG A 361 -19.27 8.12 -10.06
N LEU A 362 -20.14 9.13 -10.22
CA LEU A 362 -21.55 9.01 -9.88
C LEU A 362 -22.26 7.94 -10.74
N ASP A 363 -21.95 7.88 -12.03
CA ASP A 363 -22.45 6.83 -12.92
C ASP A 363 -22.01 5.43 -12.45
N PHE A 364 -20.77 5.29 -12.02
CA PHE A 364 -20.28 4.04 -11.42
C PHE A 364 -21.05 3.65 -10.15
N TYR A 365 -21.43 4.59 -9.29
CA TYR A 365 -22.24 4.30 -8.12
C TYR A 365 -23.66 3.89 -8.46
N ILE A 366 -24.24 4.46 -9.53
CA ILE A 366 -25.55 4.01 -10.04
C ILE A 366 -25.43 2.55 -10.52
N LYS A 367 -24.46 2.25 -11.39
CA LYS A 367 -24.21 0.89 -11.88
C LYS A 367 -23.90 -0.09 -10.74
N ARG A 368 -23.09 0.31 -9.76
CA ARG A 368 -22.79 -0.51 -8.56
C ARG A 368 -24.04 -0.86 -7.80
N ARG A 369 -24.89 0.13 -7.52
CA ARG A 369 -26.16 -0.07 -6.83
C ARG A 369 -27.04 -1.07 -7.56
N ASP A 370 -27.20 -0.90 -8.86
CA ASP A 370 -28.04 -1.78 -9.69
C ASP A 370 -27.48 -3.19 -9.75
N ALA A 371 -26.18 -3.35 -9.87
CA ALA A 371 -25.49 -4.65 -9.83
C ALA A 371 -25.71 -5.35 -8.47
N ILE A 372 -25.56 -4.64 -7.34
CA ILE A 372 -25.79 -5.20 -6.00
C ILE A 372 -27.26 -5.64 -5.86
N ILE A 373 -28.21 -4.83 -6.31
CA ILE A 373 -29.65 -5.17 -6.28
C ILE A 373 -29.90 -6.44 -7.10
N THR A 374 -29.31 -6.57 -8.27
CA THR A 374 -29.44 -7.75 -9.13
C THR A 374 -28.89 -9.00 -8.43
N VAL A 375 -27.70 -8.92 -7.84
CA VAL A 375 -27.10 -10.04 -7.09
C VAL A 375 -27.97 -10.44 -5.91
N LEU A 376 -28.43 -9.48 -5.11
CA LEU A 376 -29.27 -9.75 -3.92
C LEU A 376 -30.63 -10.36 -4.30
N LYS A 377 -31.27 -9.89 -5.37
CA LYS A 377 -32.51 -10.50 -5.89
C LYS A 377 -32.30 -11.95 -6.31
N TYR A 378 -31.20 -12.22 -7.01
CA TYR A 378 -30.84 -13.59 -7.40
C TYR A 378 -30.58 -14.48 -6.17
N GLU A 379 -29.79 -14.03 -5.19
CA GLU A 379 -29.53 -14.77 -3.95
C GLU A 379 -30.83 -15.05 -3.17
N LEU A 380 -31.73 -14.07 -3.10
CA LEU A 380 -33.04 -14.23 -2.48
C LEU A 380 -33.92 -15.26 -3.21
N MET A 381 -33.94 -15.23 -4.53
CA MET A 381 -34.63 -16.23 -5.35
C MET A 381 -34.13 -17.65 -5.02
N ILE A 382 -32.80 -17.86 -5.03
CA ILE A 382 -32.17 -19.14 -4.67
C ILE A 382 -32.56 -19.59 -3.25
N LEU A 383 -32.47 -18.69 -2.24
CA LEU A 383 -32.82 -19.01 -0.86
C LEU A 383 -34.31 -19.30 -0.69
N SER A 384 -35.19 -18.53 -1.32
CA SER A 384 -36.64 -18.70 -1.28
C SER A 384 -37.06 -20.06 -1.83
N ASN A 385 -36.51 -20.43 -2.98
CA ASN A 385 -36.78 -21.73 -3.59
C ASN A 385 -36.24 -22.90 -2.74
N LYS A 386 -35.06 -22.76 -2.13
CA LYS A 386 -34.56 -23.78 -1.19
C LYS A 386 -35.48 -23.97 0.00
N VAL A 387 -35.97 -22.90 0.61
CA VAL A 387 -36.93 -22.98 1.71
C VAL A 387 -38.22 -23.64 1.25
N LYS A 388 -38.81 -23.18 0.14
CA LYS A 388 -40.01 -23.72 -0.47
C LYS A 388 -39.88 -25.23 -0.79
N PHE A 389 -38.77 -25.64 -1.35
CA PHE A 389 -38.46 -27.04 -1.65
C PHE A 389 -38.41 -27.91 -0.39
N ILE A 390 -37.69 -27.47 0.64
CA ILE A 390 -37.63 -28.18 1.93
C ILE A 390 -39.04 -28.30 2.57
N GLU A 391 -39.87 -27.27 2.51
CA GLU A 391 -41.24 -27.29 3.02
C GLU A 391 -42.11 -28.29 2.24
N HIS A 392 -41.96 -28.35 0.92
CA HIS A 392 -42.72 -29.32 0.08
C HIS A 392 -42.28 -30.77 0.35
N VAL A 393 -40.99 -31.01 0.58
CA VAL A 393 -40.48 -32.33 0.96
C VAL A 393 -41.02 -32.74 2.34
N LYS A 394 -40.97 -31.85 3.32
CA LYS A 394 -41.50 -32.11 4.68
C LYS A 394 -42.99 -32.35 4.72
N ALA A 395 -43.72 -31.59 3.93
CA ALA A 395 -45.18 -31.79 3.81
C ALA A 395 -45.59 -33.07 3.05
N GLY A 396 -44.59 -33.85 2.59
CA GLY A 396 -44.82 -35.08 1.83
C GLY A 396 -45.35 -34.86 0.40
N LYS A 397 -45.35 -33.61 -0.08
CA LYS A 397 -45.76 -33.27 -1.44
C LYS A 397 -44.79 -33.81 -2.49
N ILE A 398 -43.50 -33.92 -2.14
CA ILE A 398 -42.42 -34.52 -2.94
C ILE A 398 -41.90 -35.73 -2.18
N LYS A 399 -41.98 -36.92 -2.78
CA LYS A 399 -41.40 -38.14 -2.25
C LYS A 399 -40.15 -38.51 -3.04
N LEU A 400 -39.01 -37.92 -2.68
CA LEU A 400 -37.73 -38.02 -3.38
C LEU A 400 -37.27 -39.47 -3.65
N GLN A 401 -37.69 -40.43 -2.83
CA GLN A 401 -37.31 -41.84 -2.99
C GLN A 401 -38.10 -42.61 -4.07
N LYS A 402 -39.18 -42.04 -4.60
CA LYS A 402 -40.11 -42.73 -5.49
C LYS A 402 -40.51 -41.94 -6.75
N ILE A 403 -39.90 -40.76 -6.95
CA ILE A 403 -40.21 -39.89 -8.08
C ILE A 403 -39.17 -40.09 -9.18
N ASP A 404 -39.59 -40.24 -10.41
CA ASP A 404 -38.71 -40.25 -11.58
C ASP A 404 -38.38 -38.80 -12.01
N ASP A 405 -37.27 -38.63 -12.72
CA ASP A 405 -36.74 -37.34 -13.14
C ASP A 405 -37.73 -36.48 -13.94
N LYS A 406 -38.52 -37.12 -14.81
CA LYS A 406 -39.52 -36.42 -15.62
C LYS A 406 -40.67 -35.87 -14.77
N SER A 407 -41.14 -36.68 -13.82
CA SER A 407 -42.21 -36.29 -12.90
C SER A 407 -41.72 -35.21 -11.91
N LEU A 408 -40.47 -35.28 -11.47
CA LEU A 408 -39.87 -34.27 -10.64
C LEU A 408 -39.75 -32.92 -11.37
N LEU A 409 -39.23 -32.94 -12.60
CA LEU A 409 -39.13 -31.74 -13.44
C LEU A 409 -40.51 -31.10 -13.66
N ALA A 410 -41.52 -31.91 -14.06
CA ALA A 410 -42.87 -31.42 -14.24
C ALA A 410 -43.45 -30.85 -12.95
N TYR A 411 -43.17 -31.46 -11.78
CA TYR A 411 -43.57 -30.95 -10.49
C TYR A 411 -42.96 -29.59 -10.16
N LEU A 412 -41.64 -29.39 -10.39
CA LEU A 412 -40.94 -28.15 -10.14
C LEU A 412 -41.49 -27.01 -11.00
N ILE A 413 -41.73 -27.27 -12.29
CA ILE A 413 -42.31 -26.29 -13.21
C ILE A 413 -43.75 -25.95 -12.81
N ASN A 414 -44.61 -26.94 -12.54
CA ASN A 414 -46.02 -26.71 -12.16
C ASN A 414 -46.20 -26.00 -10.82
N ASN A 415 -45.20 -26.06 -9.94
CA ASN A 415 -45.22 -25.37 -8.67
C ASN A 415 -44.38 -24.07 -8.66
N GLU A 416 -44.05 -23.54 -9.84
CA GLU A 416 -43.38 -22.26 -10.01
C GLU A 416 -42.08 -22.19 -9.19
N PHE A 417 -41.21 -23.15 -9.32
CA PHE A 417 -39.83 -23.07 -8.84
C PHE A 417 -38.98 -22.37 -9.89
N ASP A 418 -38.20 -21.37 -9.45
CA ASP A 418 -37.35 -20.62 -10.38
C ASP A 418 -36.12 -21.43 -10.82
N GLN A 419 -35.73 -21.22 -12.07
CA GLN A 419 -34.51 -21.80 -12.65
C GLN A 419 -33.26 -21.06 -12.17
N ASP A 420 -32.18 -21.77 -11.98
CA ASP A 420 -30.86 -21.18 -11.82
C ASP A 420 -30.28 -20.85 -13.19
N HIS A 421 -30.36 -19.60 -13.58
CA HIS A 421 -29.78 -19.05 -14.81
C HIS A 421 -28.54 -18.19 -14.54
N GLY A 422 -28.04 -18.18 -13.29
CA GLY A 422 -26.99 -17.28 -12.85
C GLY A 422 -27.49 -15.83 -12.69
N VAL A 423 -26.62 -14.99 -12.14
CA VAL A 423 -27.00 -13.60 -11.78
C VAL A 423 -27.46 -12.77 -12.98
N TYR A 424 -26.88 -12.98 -14.15
CA TYR A 424 -27.10 -12.19 -15.38
C TYR A 424 -27.65 -13.01 -16.54
N GLY A 425 -28.03 -14.26 -16.30
CA GLY A 425 -28.62 -15.13 -17.31
C GLY A 425 -30.11 -14.91 -17.46
N GLU A 426 -30.69 -15.53 -18.49
CA GLU A 426 -32.13 -15.56 -18.75
C GLU A 426 -32.67 -16.96 -18.53
N PRO A 427 -33.92 -17.13 -18.07
CA PRO A 427 -34.56 -18.42 -17.96
C PRO A 427 -34.64 -19.14 -19.33
N ILE A 428 -34.48 -20.43 -19.32
CA ILE A 428 -34.52 -21.27 -20.53
C ILE A 428 -35.97 -21.75 -20.78
N ASP A 429 -36.45 -21.65 -22.03
CA ASP A 429 -37.82 -22.04 -22.38
C ASP A 429 -38.11 -23.54 -22.12
N THR A 430 -37.08 -24.37 -22.25
CA THR A 430 -37.19 -25.83 -22.03
C THR A 430 -36.19 -26.28 -20.97
N PRO A 431 -36.47 -26.03 -19.68
CA PRO A 431 -35.54 -26.36 -18.61
C PRO A 431 -35.38 -27.86 -18.42
N THR A 432 -34.21 -28.24 -17.92
CA THR A 432 -33.90 -29.60 -17.47
C THR A 432 -33.70 -29.59 -15.93
N LEU A 433 -33.41 -30.75 -15.34
CA LEU A 433 -33.10 -30.79 -13.89
C LEU A 433 -31.81 -30.04 -13.50
N LYS A 434 -30.95 -29.73 -14.49
CA LYS A 434 -29.69 -28.96 -14.20
C LYS A 434 -29.98 -27.57 -13.67
N GLU A 435 -30.97 -26.90 -14.21
CA GLU A 435 -31.37 -25.55 -13.81
C GLU A 435 -32.01 -25.51 -12.41
N PHE A 436 -32.35 -26.69 -11.85
CA PHE A 436 -32.89 -26.87 -10.50
C PHE A 436 -31.90 -27.58 -9.55
N ALA A 437 -30.68 -27.89 -10.01
CA ALA A 437 -29.67 -28.63 -9.25
C ALA A 437 -29.35 -27.97 -7.90
N TYR A 438 -29.41 -26.66 -7.82
CA TYR A 438 -29.18 -25.89 -6.58
C TYR A 438 -30.12 -26.26 -5.42
N MET A 439 -31.28 -26.88 -5.71
CA MET A 439 -32.22 -27.40 -4.72
C MET A 439 -32.13 -28.94 -4.62
N ILE A 440 -32.06 -29.63 -5.76
CA ILE A 440 -32.14 -31.09 -5.84
C ILE A 440 -30.89 -31.75 -5.27
N ASP A 441 -29.72 -31.16 -5.52
CA ASP A 441 -28.43 -31.71 -5.10
C ASP A 441 -28.08 -31.33 -3.64
N MET A 442 -29.04 -30.75 -2.91
CA MET A 442 -28.81 -30.47 -1.49
C MET A 442 -28.62 -31.80 -0.73
N PRO A 443 -27.61 -31.88 0.17
CA PRO A 443 -27.44 -33.03 1.05
C PRO A 443 -28.71 -33.33 1.83
N ILE A 444 -29.07 -34.58 2.00
CA ILE A 444 -30.27 -34.99 2.76
C ILE A 444 -30.30 -34.36 4.18
N ARG A 445 -29.13 -34.19 4.79
CA ARG A 445 -29.00 -33.49 6.09
C ARG A 445 -29.46 -32.02 6.05
N SER A 446 -29.49 -31.39 4.86
CA SER A 446 -29.98 -30.02 4.70
C SER A 446 -31.49 -29.90 4.79
N ILE A 447 -32.24 -31.01 4.72
CA ILE A 447 -33.71 -31.07 4.80
C ILE A 447 -34.19 -31.14 6.26
N THR A 448 -33.33 -30.90 7.25
CA THR A 448 -33.70 -30.85 8.66
C THR A 448 -34.43 -29.57 9.04
N ASN A 449 -35.13 -29.57 10.17
CA ASN A 449 -35.79 -28.36 10.70
C ASN A 449 -34.80 -27.24 10.96
N GLU A 450 -33.64 -27.57 11.53
CA GLU A 450 -32.58 -26.60 11.87
C GLU A 450 -32.03 -25.89 10.63
N ASN A 451 -31.81 -26.61 9.53
CA ASN A 451 -31.30 -26.01 8.30
C ASN A 451 -32.36 -25.20 7.56
N ALA A 452 -33.63 -25.65 7.59
CA ALA A 452 -34.73 -24.84 7.08
C ALA A 452 -34.84 -23.49 7.81
N GLU A 453 -34.67 -23.50 9.12
CA GLU A 453 -34.67 -22.26 9.92
C GLU A 453 -33.48 -21.37 9.60
N LYS A 454 -32.28 -21.94 9.41
CA LYS A 454 -31.10 -21.19 8.95
C LYS A 454 -31.32 -20.53 7.59
N PHE A 455 -31.89 -21.23 6.62
CA PHE A 455 -32.20 -20.64 5.31
C PHE A 455 -33.25 -19.54 5.41
N LYS A 456 -34.27 -19.69 6.25
CA LYS A 456 -35.23 -18.62 6.52
C LYS A 456 -34.58 -17.39 7.16
N GLN A 457 -33.69 -17.58 8.12
CA GLN A 457 -32.95 -16.50 8.74
C GLN A 457 -32.05 -15.78 7.73
N GLN A 458 -31.38 -16.53 6.87
CA GLN A 458 -30.58 -15.97 5.77
C GLN A 458 -31.44 -15.19 4.78
N GLN A 459 -32.62 -15.71 4.43
CA GLN A 459 -33.55 -15.04 3.54
C GLN A 459 -34.02 -13.69 4.15
N ILE A 460 -34.38 -13.67 5.44
CA ILE A 460 -34.78 -12.43 6.15
C ILE A 460 -33.62 -11.44 6.11
N SER A 461 -32.43 -11.85 6.49
CA SER A 461 -31.24 -10.97 6.49
C SER A 461 -30.92 -10.40 5.10
N LYS A 462 -31.04 -11.24 4.04
CA LYS A 462 -30.84 -10.78 2.66
C LYS A 462 -31.95 -9.87 2.17
N GLN A 463 -33.18 -10.07 2.61
CA GLN A 463 -34.28 -9.15 2.31
C GLN A 463 -34.06 -7.79 2.96
N GLU A 464 -33.66 -7.75 4.23
CA GLU A 464 -33.33 -6.51 4.94
C GLU A 464 -32.16 -5.78 4.26
N GLU A 465 -31.16 -6.52 3.79
CA GLU A 465 -30.05 -5.97 3.03
C GLU A 465 -30.53 -5.35 1.71
N LEU A 466 -31.37 -6.06 0.96
CA LEU A 466 -31.95 -5.57 -0.30
C LEU A 466 -32.77 -4.30 -0.07
N ASP A 467 -33.66 -4.29 0.94
CA ASP A 467 -34.50 -3.15 1.24
C ASP A 467 -33.68 -1.92 1.63
N ARG A 468 -32.59 -2.12 2.39
CA ARG A 468 -31.62 -1.08 2.73
C ARG A 468 -30.95 -0.50 1.49
N ILE A 469 -30.49 -1.35 0.56
CA ILE A 469 -29.82 -0.90 -0.68
C ILE A 469 -30.81 -0.19 -1.62
N ILE A 470 -32.05 -0.66 -1.70
CA ILE A 470 -33.09 0.01 -2.49
C ILE A 470 -33.40 1.41 -1.93
N ALA A 471 -33.43 1.55 -0.61
CA ALA A 471 -33.67 2.84 0.06
C ALA A 471 -32.48 3.81 -0.07
N GLN A 472 -31.25 3.31 -0.24
CA GLN A 472 -30.06 4.13 -0.43
C GLN A 472 -29.99 4.69 -1.86
N THR A 473 -29.65 5.97 -1.98
CA THR A 473 -29.30 6.55 -3.28
C THR A 473 -27.82 6.28 -3.63
N ALA A 474 -27.47 6.36 -4.89
CA ALA A 474 -26.06 6.29 -5.34
C ALA A 474 -25.20 7.38 -4.65
N LYS A 475 -25.77 8.56 -4.41
CA LYS A 475 -25.11 9.66 -3.70
C LYS A 475 -24.83 9.30 -2.23
N ASP A 476 -25.76 8.63 -1.55
CA ASP A 476 -25.57 8.21 -0.15
C ASP A 476 -24.49 7.13 -0.03
N MET A 477 -24.45 6.17 -0.98
CA MET A 477 -23.40 5.16 -1.03
C MET A 477 -22.03 5.80 -1.19
N TRP A 478 -21.90 6.79 -2.09
CA TRP A 478 -20.62 7.49 -2.28
C TRP A 478 -20.22 8.30 -1.04
N LYS A 479 -21.16 8.97 -0.36
CA LYS A 479 -20.86 9.68 0.89
C LYS A 479 -20.30 8.76 1.97
N LEU A 480 -20.85 7.55 2.13
CA LEU A 480 -20.34 6.57 3.09
C LEU A 480 -18.91 6.11 2.74
N ASP A 481 -18.64 5.87 1.46
CA ASP A 481 -17.30 5.50 1.01
C ASP A 481 -16.32 6.67 1.22
N LEU A 482 -16.71 7.93 0.96
CA LEU A 482 -15.88 9.10 1.26
C LEU A 482 -15.55 9.23 2.75
N GLN A 483 -16.52 8.99 3.64
CA GLN A 483 -16.28 8.97 5.09
C GLN A 483 -15.28 7.88 5.47
N SER A 484 -15.44 6.69 4.91
CA SER A 484 -14.51 5.57 5.15
C SER A 484 -13.08 5.87 4.69
N VAL A 485 -12.91 6.61 3.59
CA VAL A 485 -11.59 7.09 3.12
C VAL A 485 -11.01 8.11 4.08
N VAL A 486 -11.80 9.07 4.59
CA VAL A 486 -11.35 10.06 5.58
C VAL A 486 -10.88 9.38 6.87
N GLU A 487 -11.65 8.42 7.40
CA GLU A 487 -11.27 7.66 8.60
C GLU A 487 -9.97 6.88 8.40
N ALA A 488 -9.84 6.19 7.26
CA ALA A 488 -8.62 5.44 6.93
C ALA A 488 -7.40 6.35 6.73
N ASN A 489 -7.60 7.54 6.13
CA ASN A 489 -6.53 8.52 5.97
C ASN A 489 -6.07 9.08 7.34
N ASN A 490 -6.99 9.44 8.21
CA ASN A 490 -6.66 9.95 9.54
C ASN A 490 -5.89 8.89 10.35
N LYS A 491 -6.34 7.64 10.33
CA LYS A 491 -5.61 6.54 10.95
C LYS A 491 -4.20 6.39 10.38
N ALA A 492 -4.03 6.44 9.06
CA ALA A 492 -2.72 6.32 8.42
C ALA A 492 -1.78 7.49 8.77
N VAL A 493 -2.32 8.69 9.02
CA VAL A 493 -1.56 9.85 9.50
C VAL A 493 -1.14 9.65 10.95
N ASP A 494 -2.05 9.21 11.82
CA ASP A 494 -1.78 8.96 13.24
C ASP A 494 -0.71 7.87 13.41
N ASP A 495 -0.79 6.78 12.64
CA ASP A 495 0.20 5.70 12.64
C ASP A 495 1.60 6.21 12.24
N LEU A 496 1.68 7.12 11.26
CA LEU A 496 2.94 7.76 10.86
C LEU A 496 3.52 8.67 11.97
N VAL A 497 2.68 9.48 12.60
CA VAL A 497 3.11 10.36 13.71
C VAL A 497 3.63 9.50 14.87
N ALA A 498 2.93 8.41 15.22
CA ALA A 498 3.37 7.48 16.25
C ALA A 498 4.70 6.80 15.90
N ALA A 499 4.90 6.39 14.64
CA ALA A 499 6.15 5.79 14.18
C ALA A 499 7.33 6.79 14.25
N ASN A 500 7.12 8.05 13.88
CA ASN A 500 8.14 9.09 13.91
C ASN A 500 8.50 9.51 15.35
N THR A 501 7.54 9.53 16.27
CA THR A 501 7.81 9.82 17.69
C THR A 501 8.55 8.70 18.41
N SER A 502 8.35 7.46 18.02
CA SER A 502 9.06 6.30 18.58
C SER A 502 10.51 6.18 18.08
N SER A 503 10.85 6.78 16.95
CA SER A 503 12.20 6.82 16.38
C SER A 503 13.03 8.03 16.81
N ALA A 504 12.49 8.98 17.58
CA ALA A 504 13.25 10.09 18.12
C ALA A 504 14.29 9.58 19.15
N PRO A 505 15.58 9.97 19.04
CA PRO A 505 16.60 9.50 19.96
C PRO A 505 16.27 9.99 21.38
N THR A 506 16.04 9.05 22.28
CA THR A 506 15.95 9.33 23.71
C THR A 506 17.21 10.08 24.13
N LYS A 507 17.07 11.30 24.66
CA LYS A 507 18.17 12.06 25.23
C LYS A 507 18.87 11.18 26.28
N SER A 508 20.01 10.60 25.93
CA SER A 508 20.88 9.92 26.90
C SER A 508 21.33 10.95 27.91
N SER A 509 20.85 10.84 29.14
CA SER A 509 21.39 11.57 30.26
C SER A 509 22.84 11.13 30.48
N SER A 510 23.79 11.90 29.93
CA SER A 510 25.21 11.75 30.27
C SER A 510 25.42 12.13 31.74
N LYS A 511 25.33 11.14 32.63
CA LYS A 511 25.89 11.27 33.98
C LYS A 511 27.41 11.36 33.82
N SER A 512 27.95 12.58 33.98
CA SER A 512 29.37 12.82 34.12
C SER A 512 29.91 12.01 35.31
N ARG A 513 30.67 10.97 35.05
CA ARG A 513 31.52 10.36 36.05
C ARG A 513 32.66 11.35 36.37
N ARG A 514 32.53 12.10 37.45
CA ARG A 514 33.65 12.74 38.08
C ARG A 514 34.64 11.66 38.54
N SER A 515 35.80 11.59 37.91
CA SER A 515 36.96 10.87 38.44
C SER A 515 37.40 11.54 39.72
N LYS A 516 37.28 10.86 40.82
CA LYS A 516 38.11 11.14 41.98
C LYS A 516 39.45 10.41 41.82
N LYS A 517 40.52 11.17 42.11
CA LYS A 517 41.89 10.70 42.19
C LYS A 517 42.04 9.31 42.77
#